data_134fd0e062effc83208735612762eca0
#
_entry.id   134fd0e062effc83208735612762eca0
#
_cell.length_a   1.000
_cell.length_b   1.000
_cell.length_c   1.000
_cell.angle_alpha   90.00
_cell.angle_beta   90.00
_cell.angle_gamma   90.00
#
_symmetry.space_group_name_H-M   'P 1'
#
loop_
_entity.id
_entity.type
_entity.pdbx_description
1 polymer ?
#
loop_
_entity_poly.entity_id
_entity_poly.type
_entity_poly.pdbx_seq_one_letter_code
_entity_poly.pdbx_strand_id
1 'polypeptide(L)'
;MYIRNIMDSDKPIYQRDVLEFVTVAVQYCAFLEGIEGKQRSEVLDIMSKLIPLLYLKGTLLPRYELLDDEEAMPADYVTEENYDIIRCNIASIMADRDDYLDVFVEDMKYSDTPVLATISENLADIYQELKNFAYVYKLGVEADMMTAVAVVKMNFEDEWGQKAANVLRAIHEVKYDEDDLREI
;
A
#
# COMPACT_ATOMS: atom_id res chain seq x y z
N MET A 1 -28.36 -0.67 -25.66
CA MET A 1 -27.24 -1.22 -24.85
C MET A 1 -26.12 -0.19 -24.61
N TYR A 2 -26.09 0.95 -25.29
CA TYR A 2 -25.07 2.01 -25.15
C TYR A 2 -25.35 3.07 -24.07
N ILE A 3 -26.60 3.22 -23.63
CA ILE A 3 -27.01 4.28 -22.69
C ILE A 3 -26.69 3.94 -21.22
N ARG A 4 -26.49 2.66 -20.89
CA ARG A 4 -26.20 2.24 -19.49
C ARG A 4 -24.76 2.55 -19.05
N ASN A 5 -23.82 2.59 -20.00
CA ASN A 5 -22.41 2.87 -19.70
C ASN A 5 -22.07 4.36 -19.46
N ILE A 6 -22.94 5.28 -19.92
CA ILE A 6 -22.69 6.74 -19.78
C ILE A 6 -23.13 7.22 -18.38
N MET A 7 -24.15 6.56 -17.77
CA MET A 7 -24.64 6.95 -16.46
C MET A 7 -23.74 6.50 -15.28
N ASP A 8 -22.93 5.45 -15.47
CA ASP A 8 -22.02 4.96 -14.41
C ASP A 8 -20.72 5.76 -14.31
N SER A 9 -20.27 6.40 -15.39
CA SER A 9 -19.04 7.21 -15.38
C SER A 9 -19.16 8.55 -14.64
N ASP A 10 -20.38 9.01 -14.35
CA ASP A 10 -20.63 10.27 -13.63
C ASP A 10 -20.64 10.10 -12.11
N LYS A 11 -20.63 8.86 -11.61
CA LYS A 11 -20.60 8.61 -10.18
C LYS A 11 -19.20 8.84 -9.60
N PRO A 12 -19.09 9.47 -8.42
CA PRO A 12 -17.79 9.79 -7.80
C PRO A 12 -16.84 8.60 -7.68
N ILE A 13 -17.37 7.41 -7.37
CA ILE A 13 -16.59 6.17 -7.22
C ILE A 13 -15.99 5.62 -8.53
N TYR A 14 -16.46 6.09 -9.70
CA TYR A 14 -15.93 5.73 -11.02
C TYR A 14 -15.14 6.85 -11.66
N GLN A 15 -14.81 7.91 -10.92
CA GLN A 15 -13.92 8.96 -11.41
C GLN A 15 -12.55 8.37 -11.76
N ARG A 16 -11.89 8.99 -12.72
CA ARG A 16 -10.60 8.55 -13.25
C ARG A 16 -9.56 8.28 -12.16
N ASP A 17 -9.41 9.20 -11.22
CA ASP A 17 -8.39 9.09 -10.16
C ASP A 17 -8.65 7.89 -9.24
N VAL A 18 -9.92 7.60 -8.94
CA VAL A 18 -10.31 6.41 -8.16
C VAL A 18 -10.00 5.13 -8.93
N LEU A 19 -10.40 5.04 -10.21
CA LEU A 19 -10.15 3.85 -11.05
C LEU A 19 -8.66 3.59 -11.25
N GLU A 20 -7.86 4.64 -11.46
CA GLU A 20 -6.42 4.52 -11.58
C GLU A 20 -5.78 4.07 -10.26
N PHE A 21 -6.25 4.59 -9.12
CA PHE A 21 -5.80 4.11 -7.80
C PHE A 21 -6.14 2.64 -7.57
N VAL A 22 -7.40 2.25 -7.81
CA VAL A 22 -7.84 0.83 -7.72
C VAL A 22 -6.93 -0.07 -8.54
N THR A 23 -6.62 0.34 -9.77
CA THR A 23 -5.76 -0.44 -10.67
C THR A 23 -4.38 -0.66 -10.07
N VAL A 24 -3.75 0.39 -9.55
CA VAL A 24 -2.41 0.30 -8.96
C VAL A 24 -2.44 -0.48 -7.64
N ALA A 25 -3.46 -0.27 -6.80
CA ALA A 25 -3.64 -1.01 -5.55
C ALA A 25 -3.78 -2.53 -5.78
N VAL A 26 -4.59 -2.92 -6.78
CA VAL A 26 -4.75 -4.33 -7.16
C VAL A 26 -3.44 -4.92 -7.69
N GLN A 27 -2.68 -4.17 -8.50
CA GLN A 27 -1.37 -4.61 -8.99
C GLN A 27 -0.36 -4.80 -7.86
N TYR A 28 -0.35 -3.89 -6.88
CA TYR A 28 0.48 -3.99 -5.69
C TYR A 28 0.16 -5.26 -4.89
N CYS A 29 -1.11 -5.49 -4.58
CA CYS A 29 -1.54 -6.68 -3.84
C CYS A 29 -1.22 -7.97 -4.60
N ALA A 30 -1.53 -8.04 -5.90
CA ALA A 30 -1.26 -9.21 -6.72
C ALA A 30 0.24 -9.53 -6.82
N PHE A 31 1.09 -8.51 -6.88
CA PHE A 31 2.54 -8.72 -6.89
C PHE A 31 3.03 -9.33 -5.57
N LEU A 32 2.58 -8.83 -4.42
CA LEU A 32 2.96 -9.36 -3.11
C LEU A 32 2.39 -10.76 -2.86
N GLU A 33 1.19 -11.06 -3.33
CA GLU A 33 0.60 -12.40 -3.25
C GLU A 33 1.37 -13.44 -4.08
N GLY A 34 2.05 -13.02 -5.15
CA GLY A 34 2.91 -13.85 -5.99
C GLY A 34 4.41 -13.68 -5.75
N ILE A 35 4.83 -13.17 -4.57
CA ILE A 35 6.24 -12.81 -4.32
C ILE A 35 7.12 -14.00 -3.96
N GLU A 36 6.54 -15.10 -3.49
CA GLU A 36 7.27 -16.29 -3.05
C GLU A 36 8.23 -16.79 -4.14
N GLY A 37 9.48 -17.03 -3.77
CA GLY A 37 10.52 -17.54 -4.67
C GLY A 37 11.10 -16.51 -5.65
N LYS A 38 10.67 -15.26 -5.61
CA LYS A 38 11.27 -14.20 -6.44
C LYS A 38 12.66 -13.80 -5.93
N GLN A 39 13.49 -13.31 -6.86
CA GLN A 39 14.80 -12.77 -6.51
C GLN A 39 14.65 -11.36 -5.89
N ARG A 40 15.52 -11.05 -4.90
CA ARG A 40 15.54 -9.72 -4.26
C ARG A 40 15.66 -8.58 -5.29
N SER A 41 16.53 -8.73 -6.27
CA SER A 41 16.73 -7.74 -7.34
C SER A 41 15.46 -7.46 -8.15
N GLU A 42 14.66 -8.50 -8.46
CA GLU A 42 13.36 -8.35 -9.14
C GLU A 42 12.36 -7.58 -8.27
N VAL A 43 12.29 -7.92 -6.98
CA VAL A 43 11.38 -7.28 -6.03
C VAL A 43 11.74 -5.80 -5.87
N LEU A 44 13.02 -5.49 -5.67
CA LEU A 44 13.51 -4.12 -5.56
C LEU A 44 13.24 -3.30 -6.83
N ASP A 45 13.43 -3.91 -8.01
CA ASP A 45 13.18 -3.24 -9.29
C ASP A 45 11.70 -2.89 -9.48
N ILE A 46 10.80 -3.78 -9.15
CA ILE A 46 9.35 -3.57 -9.27
C ILE A 46 8.85 -2.60 -8.21
N MET A 47 9.23 -2.79 -6.93
CA MET A 47 8.75 -1.95 -5.82
C MET A 47 9.25 -0.51 -5.93
N SER A 48 10.48 -0.29 -6.41
CA SER A 48 11.00 1.06 -6.64
C SER A 48 10.21 1.87 -7.69
N LYS A 49 9.38 1.21 -8.49
CA LYS A 49 8.47 1.84 -9.48
C LYS A 49 7.03 1.89 -8.98
N LEU A 50 6.59 0.83 -8.32
CA LEU A 50 5.20 0.65 -7.92
C LEU A 50 4.83 1.54 -6.72
N ILE A 51 5.71 1.63 -5.72
CA ILE A 51 5.46 2.47 -4.53
C ILE A 51 5.30 3.95 -4.86
N PRO A 52 6.19 4.61 -5.64
CA PRO A 52 5.99 6.02 -5.99
C PRO A 52 4.75 6.24 -6.84
N LEU A 53 4.39 5.30 -7.72
CA LEU A 53 3.15 5.36 -8.47
C LEU A 53 1.93 5.25 -7.55
N LEU A 54 1.96 4.33 -6.60
CA LEU A 54 0.91 4.16 -5.60
C LEU A 54 0.75 5.42 -4.72
N TYR A 55 1.87 5.99 -4.25
CA TYR A 55 1.88 7.22 -3.49
C TYR A 55 1.25 8.37 -4.27
N LEU A 56 1.66 8.57 -5.54
CA LEU A 56 1.08 9.58 -6.42
C LEU A 56 -0.44 9.40 -6.55
N LYS A 57 -0.91 8.16 -6.80
CA LYS A 57 -2.33 7.88 -6.92
C LYS A 57 -3.08 8.09 -5.61
N GLY A 58 -2.49 7.77 -4.46
CA GLY A 58 -3.04 8.07 -3.14
C GLY A 58 -3.23 9.58 -2.91
N THR A 59 -2.29 10.42 -3.36
CA THR A 59 -2.44 11.88 -3.25
C THR A 59 -3.61 12.42 -4.07
N LEU A 60 -3.91 11.80 -5.21
CA LEU A 60 -4.96 12.23 -6.14
C LEU A 60 -6.37 11.73 -5.77
N LEU A 61 -6.47 10.81 -4.81
CA LEU A 61 -7.78 10.34 -4.35
C LEU A 61 -8.62 11.51 -3.80
N PRO A 62 -9.92 11.57 -4.17
CA PRO A 62 -10.84 12.54 -3.60
C PRO A 62 -11.07 12.25 -2.10
N ARG A 63 -11.36 13.30 -1.34
CA ARG A 63 -11.85 13.16 0.03
C ARG A 63 -13.38 13.08 0.00
N TYR A 64 -13.92 12.01 0.56
CA TYR A 64 -15.34 11.87 0.80
C TYR A 64 -15.60 11.98 2.30
N GLU A 65 -16.76 12.55 2.66
CA GLU A 65 -17.20 12.57 4.05
C GLU A 65 -17.58 11.15 4.47
N LEU A 66 -17.01 10.71 5.60
CA LEU A 66 -17.46 9.48 6.26
C LEU A 66 -18.79 9.80 6.93
N LEU A 67 -19.80 8.97 6.69
CA LEU A 67 -21.03 9.00 7.46
C LEU A 67 -20.67 8.56 8.89
N ASP A 68 -21.19 9.30 9.90
CA ASP A 68 -20.91 9.10 11.33
C ASP A 68 -21.35 7.72 11.91
N ASP A 69 -21.61 6.74 11.08
CA ASP A 69 -22.02 5.39 11.48
C ASP A 69 -20.79 4.47 11.58
N GLU A 70 -20.30 4.26 12.80
CA GLU A 70 -19.23 3.27 13.08
C GLU A 70 -19.60 1.86 12.57
N GLU A 71 -20.90 1.55 12.45
CA GLU A 71 -21.41 0.30 11.86
C GLU A 71 -21.22 0.21 10.34
N ALA A 72 -20.94 1.33 9.68
CA ALA A 72 -20.74 1.39 8.22
C ALA A 72 -19.30 1.08 7.78
N MET A 73 -18.36 0.89 8.72
CA MET A 73 -16.99 0.54 8.39
C MET A 73 -16.93 -0.91 7.91
N PRO A 74 -16.39 -1.16 6.70
CA PRO A 74 -16.23 -2.50 6.20
C PRO A 74 -15.33 -3.31 7.12
N ALA A 75 -15.70 -4.57 7.38
CA ALA A 75 -14.85 -5.48 8.14
C ALA A 75 -13.53 -5.76 7.39
N ASP A 76 -12.47 -5.93 8.14
CA ASP A 76 -11.18 -6.31 7.58
C ASP A 76 -11.27 -7.65 6.85
N TYR A 77 -10.79 -7.66 5.61
CA TYR A 77 -10.71 -8.86 4.78
C TYR A 77 -9.40 -9.64 5.02
N VAL A 78 -8.31 -8.92 5.26
CA VAL A 78 -6.99 -9.53 5.49
C VAL A 78 -6.95 -10.09 6.90
N THR A 79 -6.77 -11.40 7.00
CA THR A 79 -6.56 -12.07 8.28
C THR A 79 -5.11 -11.92 8.75
N GLU A 80 -4.88 -12.10 10.06
CA GLU A 80 -3.53 -12.12 10.64
C GLU A 80 -2.62 -13.16 9.95
N GLU A 81 -3.17 -14.35 9.65
CA GLU A 81 -2.45 -15.39 8.92
C GLU A 81 -2.00 -14.92 7.51
N ASN A 82 -2.92 -14.29 6.76
CA ASN A 82 -2.59 -13.78 5.42
C ASN A 82 -1.56 -12.65 5.47
N TYR A 83 -1.69 -11.75 6.45
CA TYR A 83 -0.71 -10.70 6.71
C TYR A 83 0.68 -11.29 6.98
N ASP A 84 0.76 -12.25 7.90
CA ASP A 84 2.03 -12.88 8.28
C ASP A 84 2.68 -13.64 7.13
N ILE A 85 1.90 -14.31 6.27
CA ILE A 85 2.43 -14.96 5.06
C ILE A 85 3.12 -13.94 4.17
N ILE A 86 2.48 -12.82 3.87
CA ILE A 86 3.06 -11.75 3.02
C ILE A 86 4.32 -11.19 3.67
N ARG A 87 4.25 -10.81 4.94
CA ARG A 87 5.37 -10.24 5.69
C ARG A 87 6.57 -11.21 5.72
N CYS A 88 6.34 -12.48 6.06
CA CYS A 88 7.41 -13.48 6.14
C CYS A 88 8.06 -13.76 4.77
N ASN A 89 7.28 -13.78 3.68
CA ASN A 89 7.82 -13.97 2.34
C ASN A 89 8.72 -12.80 1.95
N ILE A 90 8.31 -11.57 2.23
CA ILE A 90 9.13 -10.37 1.98
C ILE A 90 10.40 -10.41 2.84
N ALA A 91 10.27 -10.67 4.14
CA ALA A 91 11.42 -10.76 5.06
C ALA A 91 12.43 -11.82 4.60
N SER A 92 11.96 -12.98 4.14
CA SER A 92 12.83 -14.03 3.60
C SER A 92 13.61 -13.60 2.35
N ILE A 93 13.00 -12.80 1.48
CA ILE A 93 13.63 -12.26 0.27
C ILE A 93 14.64 -11.16 0.60
N MET A 94 14.27 -10.25 1.51
CA MET A 94 15.14 -9.14 1.94
C MET A 94 16.29 -9.63 2.81
N ALA A 95 16.07 -10.67 3.62
CA ALA A 95 17.06 -11.30 4.50
C ALA A 95 17.79 -10.28 5.40
N ASP A 96 19.09 -10.13 5.25
CA ASP A 96 19.94 -9.20 5.99
C ASP A 96 19.75 -7.72 5.61
N ARG A 97 18.98 -7.44 4.57
CA ARG A 97 18.65 -6.09 4.09
C ARG A 97 17.21 -5.65 4.43
N ASP A 98 16.52 -6.39 5.30
CA ASP A 98 15.15 -6.06 5.68
C ASP A 98 15.07 -4.88 6.66
N ASP A 99 16.06 -4.75 7.54
CA ASP A 99 16.11 -3.72 8.57
C ASP A 99 16.57 -2.37 8.00
N TYR A 100 15.91 -1.29 8.43
CA TYR A 100 16.36 0.08 8.17
C TYR A 100 16.02 1.02 9.32
N LEU A 101 16.67 2.18 9.37
CA LEU A 101 16.37 3.20 10.37
C LEU A 101 15.23 4.09 9.88
N ASP A 102 14.13 4.09 10.64
CA ASP A 102 12.98 4.94 10.34
C ASP A 102 13.30 6.41 10.61
N VAL A 103 12.58 7.29 9.94
CA VAL A 103 12.76 8.75 10.01
C VAL A 103 11.42 9.43 10.26
N PHE A 104 11.47 10.63 10.87
CA PHE A 104 10.29 11.43 11.19
C PHE A 104 9.32 10.78 12.19
N VAL A 105 9.81 9.87 13.04
CA VAL A 105 9.03 9.32 14.14
C VAL A 105 8.95 10.36 15.26
N GLU A 106 7.76 10.54 15.83
CA GLU A 106 7.52 11.57 16.86
C GLU A 106 8.44 11.39 18.08
N ASP A 107 8.70 10.15 18.45
CA ASP A 107 9.59 9.78 19.56
C ASP A 107 11.05 10.22 19.36
N MET A 108 11.49 10.39 18.09
CA MET A 108 12.84 10.89 17.79
C MET A 108 13.06 12.35 18.21
N LYS A 109 12.01 13.11 18.49
CA LYS A 109 12.12 14.46 19.05
C LYS A 109 12.58 14.46 20.52
N TYR A 110 12.39 13.34 21.20
CA TYR A 110 12.61 13.20 22.63
C TYR A 110 13.63 12.11 23.00
N SER A 111 14.10 11.36 22.03
CA SER A 111 15.05 10.25 22.18
C SER A 111 16.13 10.32 21.11
N ASP A 112 17.39 10.19 21.51
CA ASP A 112 18.53 10.05 20.59
C ASP A 112 18.65 8.63 20.01
N THR A 113 17.69 7.74 20.30
CA THR A 113 17.73 6.36 19.86
C THR A 113 16.96 6.23 18.52
N PRO A 114 17.63 5.78 17.44
CA PRO A 114 16.97 5.49 16.19
C PRO A 114 15.90 4.41 16.35
N VAL A 115 14.77 4.55 15.66
CA VAL A 115 13.73 3.52 15.60
C VAL A 115 14.05 2.58 14.44
N LEU A 116 14.14 1.30 14.76
CA LEU A 116 14.32 0.24 13.74
C LEU A 116 12.97 -0.09 13.14
N ALA A 117 12.91 -0.13 11.80
CA ALA A 117 11.77 -0.58 11.03
C ALA A 117 12.22 -1.65 10.01
N THR A 118 11.29 -2.39 9.45
CA THR A 118 11.57 -3.38 8.42
C THR A 118 10.84 -3.07 7.11
N ILE A 119 11.48 -3.39 5.99
CA ILE A 119 10.86 -3.28 4.67
C ILE A 119 9.65 -4.21 4.59
N SER A 120 9.79 -5.43 5.13
CA SER A 120 8.75 -6.46 5.11
C SER A 120 7.48 -6.02 5.83
N GLU A 121 7.61 -5.44 7.02
CA GLU A 121 6.46 -4.98 7.81
C GLU A 121 5.76 -3.81 7.13
N ASN A 122 6.50 -2.79 6.71
CA ASN A 122 5.89 -1.64 6.05
C ASN A 122 5.20 -1.99 4.72
N LEU A 123 5.77 -2.90 3.94
CA LEU A 123 5.10 -3.38 2.72
C LEU A 123 3.85 -4.21 3.04
N ALA A 124 3.88 -5.02 4.11
CA ALA A 124 2.72 -5.81 4.55
C ALA A 124 1.61 -4.92 5.13
N ASP A 125 1.95 -3.86 5.85
CA ASP A 125 0.98 -2.88 6.36
C ASP A 125 0.25 -2.18 5.21
N ILE A 126 1.00 -1.69 4.21
CA ILE A 126 0.42 -1.10 3.01
C ILE A 126 -0.45 -2.13 2.26
N TYR A 127 -0.01 -3.40 2.18
CA TYR A 127 -0.79 -4.47 1.58
C TYR A 127 -2.13 -4.66 2.29
N GLN A 128 -2.14 -4.71 3.61
CA GLN A 128 -3.36 -4.89 4.40
C GLN A 128 -4.38 -3.79 4.08
N GLU A 129 -3.96 -2.53 4.12
CA GLU A 129 -4.81 -1.39 3.79
C GLU A 129 -5.39 -1.48 2.38
N LEU A 130 -4.54 -1.71 1.40
CA LEU A 130 -4.95 -1.76 0.00
C LEU A 130 -5.78 -2.98 -0.34
N LYS A 131 -5.53 -4.12 0.30
CA LYS A 131 -6.27 -5.35 0.08
C LYS A 131 -7.68 -5.26 0.68
N ASN A 132 -7.81 -4.71 1.89
CA ASN A 132 -9.09 -4.43 2.51
C ASN A 132 -9.92 -3.48 1.63
N PHE A 133 -9.34 -2.38 1.20
CA PHE A 133 -9.95 -1.45 0.25
C PHE A 133 -10.40 -2.14 -1.05
N ALA A 134 -9.50 -2.87 -1.72
CA ALA A 134 -9.78 -3.51 -3.01
C ALA A 134 -10.88 -4.58 -2.89
N TYR A 135 -10.95 -5.29 -1.77
CA TYR A 135 -11.99 -6.27 -1.51
C TYR A 135 -13.37 -5.61 -1.45
N VAL A 136 -13.52 -4.57 -0.64
CA VAL A 136 -14.79 -3.82 -0.50
C VAL A 136 -15.20 -3.20 -1.82
N TYR A 137 -14.26 -2.56 -2.51
CA TYR A 137 -14.51 -1.95 -3.81
C TYR A 137 -15.01 -2.97 -4.84
N LYS A 138 -14.46 -4.19 -4.83
CA LYS A 138 -14.86 -5.30 -5.71
C LYS A 138 -16.29 -5.79 -5.46
N LEU A 139 -16.81 -5.70 -4.24
CA LEU A 139 -18.20 -6.10 -3.93
C LEU A 139 -19.24 -5.27 -4.69
N GLY A 140 -18.91 -4.06 -5.09
CA GLY A 140 -19.73 -3.25 -5.99
C GLY A 140 -20.94 -2.58 -5.33
N VAL A 141 -21.01 -2.55 -4.00
CA VAL A 141 -22.03 -1.80 -3.27
C VAL A 141 -21.58 -0.35 -3.17
N GLU A 142 -22.29 0.58 -3.83
CA GLU A 142 -21.83 1.97 -4.02
C GLU A 142 -21.53 2.69 -2.70
N ALA A 143 -22.37 2.51 -1.68
CA ALA A 143 -22.16 3.13 -0.38
C ALA A 143 -20.86 2.63 0.27
N ASP A 144 -20.62 1.31 0.24
CA ASP A 144 -19.43 0.71 0.79
C ASP A 144 -18.18 1.11 0.00
N MET A 145 -18.29 1.20 -1.34
CA MET A 145 -17.20 1.69 -2.19
C MET A 145 -16.80 3.13 -1.86
N MET A 146 -17.78 4.02 -1.62
CA MET A 146 -17.51 5.41 -1.20
C MET A 146 -16.82 5.44 0.16
N THR A 147 -17.30 4.67 1.12
CA THR A 147 -16.69 4.53 2.45
C THR A 147 -15.26 4.00 2.33
N ALA A 148 -15.05 2.97 1.53
CA ALA A 148 -13.71 2.40 1.32
C ALA A 148 -12.73 3.41 0.71
N VAL A 149 -13.16 4.24 -0.25
CA VAL A 149 -12.33 5.32 -0.81
C VAL A 149 -12.02 6.38 0.25
N ALA A 150 -13.00 6.77 1.06
CA ALA A 150 -12.80 7.75 2.14
C ALA A 150 -11.80 7.23 3.17
N VAL A 151 -11.95 5.97 3.62
CA VAL A 151 -11.09 5.33 4.62
C VAL A 151 -9.66 5.19 4.11
N VAL A 152 -9.47 4.61 2.92
CA VAL A 152 -8.12 4.42 2.37
C VAL A 152 -7.41 5.75 2.12
N LYS A 153 -8.16 6.82 1.80
CA LYS A 153 -7.63 8.18 1.66
C LYS A 153 -7.24 8.77 3.02
N MET A 154 -8.07 8.63 4.03
CA MET A 154 -7.77 9.09 5.39
C MET A 154 -6.51 8.37 5.92
N ASN A 155 -6.47 7.04 5.82
CA ASN A 155 -5.33 6.24 6.26
C ASN A 155 -4.06 6.54 5.44
N PHE A 156 -4.20 6.96 4.16
CA PHE A 156 -3.07 7.46 3.38
C PHE A 156 -2.44 8.71 4.02
N GLU A 157 -3.28 9.64 4.44
CA GLU A 157 -2.82 10.91 5.01
C GLU A 157 -2.21 10.71 6.41
N ASP A 158 -2.77 9.80 7.19
CA ASP A 158 -2.41 9.59 8.59
C ASP A 158 -1.29 8.54 8.78
N GLU A 159 -1.21 7.53 7.92
CA GLU A 159 -0.35 6.38 8.20
C GLU A 159 0.37 5.82 6.96
N TRP A 160 -0.34 5.11 6.04
CA TRP A 160 0.35 4.31 5.04
C TRP A 160 1.08 5.14 3.97
N GLY A 161 0.70 6.39 3.77
CA GLY A 161 1.44 7.30 2.89
C GLY A 161 2.85 7.58 3.41
N GLN A 162 3.00 7.76 4.71
CA GLN A 162 4.31 7.95 5.35
C GLN A 162 5.13 6.65 5.29
N LYS A 163 4.52 5.50 5.58
CA LYS A 163 5.18 4.19 5.44
C LYS A 163 5.68 3.98 4.00
N ALA A 164 4.88 4.34 3.00
CA ALA A 164 5.27 4.24 1.59
C ALA A 164 6.49 5.12 1.26
N ALA A 165 6.55 6.35 1.77
CA ALA A 165 7.69 7.23 1.58
C ALA A 165 8.96 6.70 2.26
N ASN A 166 8.85 6.20 3.49
CA ASN A 166 9.98 5.67 4.25
C ASN A 166 10.52 4.37 3.63
N VAL A 167 9.64 3.42 3.28
CA VAL A 167 10.06 2.16 2.69
C VAL A 167 10.62 2.35 1.26
N LEU A 168 10.13 3.34 0.50
CA LEU A 168 10.72 3.70 -0.79
C LEU A 168 12.17 4.13 -0.65
N ARG A 169 12.49 4.93 0.37
CA ARG A 169 13.88 5.33 0.67
C ARG A 169 14.74 4.12 1.01
N ALA A 170 14.24 3.21 1.86
CA ALA A 170 14.95 1.99 2.22
C ALA A 170 15.20 1.08 1.00
N ILE A 171 14.19 0.86 0.17
CA ILE A 171 14.30 0.10 -1.08
C ILE A 171 15.32 0.73 -2.04
N HIS A 172 15.32 2.07 -2.15
CA HIS A 172 16.29 2.78 -2.98
C HIS A 172 17.72 2.55 -2.51
N GLU A 173 17.96 2.62 -1.20
CA GLU A 173 19.27 2.37 -0.61
C GLU A 173 19.75 0.94 -0.92
N VAL A 174 18.93 -0.08 -0.62
CA VAL A 174 19.28 -1.48 -0.89
C VAL A 174 19.50 -1.74 -2.38
N LYS A 175 18.65 -1.16 -3.26
CA LYS A 175 18.74 -1.37 -4.71
C LYS A 175 20.03 -0.83 -5.33
N TYR A 176 20.56 0.27 -4.80
CA TYR A 176 21.71 0.99 -5.38
C TYR A 176 22.94 0.92 -4.48
N ASP A 177 22.96 0.06 -3.48
CA ASP A 177 24.15 -0.22 -2.68
C ASP A 177 25.24 -0.87 -3.58
N GLU A 178 26.45 -0.30 -3.57
CA GLU A 178 27.56 -0.75 -4.43
C GLU A 178 27.99 -2.20 -4.13
N ASP A 179 27.74 -2.69 -2.92
CA ASP A 179 28.10 -4.06 -2.55
C ASP A 179 27.15 -5.07 -3.18
N ASP A 180 25.85 -4.77 -3.30
CA ASP A 180 24.87 -5.63 -4.00
C ASP A 180 25.07 -5.62 -5.53
N LEU A 181 25.63 -4.56 -6.09
CA LEU A 181 25.92 -4.48 -7.53
C LEU A 181 27.11 -5.36 -7.98
N ARG A 182 27.92 -5.86 -7.05
CA ARG A 182 29.08 -6.71 -7.33
C ARG A 182 28.75 -8.21 -7.33
N GLU A 183 27.57 -8.60 -6.90
CA GLU A 183 27.12 -10.00 -6.85
C GLU A 183 26.32 -10.46 -8.09
N ILE A 184 26.17 -9.60 -9.11
CA ILE A 184 25.53 -9.88 -10.39
C ILE A 184 26.61 -10.05 -11.47
#